data_730c0322234d561f234b084bc883074b
#
_entry.id   730c0322234d561f234b084bc883074b
#
_cell.length_a   1.000
_cell.length_b   1.000
_cell.length_c   1.000
_cell.angle_alpha   90.00
_cell.angle_beta   90.00
_cell.angle_gamma   90.00
#
_symmetry.space_group_name_H-M   'P 1'
#
loop_
_entity.id
_entity.type
_entity.pdbx_description
1 polymer ?
#
loop_
_entity_poly.entity_id
_entity_poly.type
_entity_poly.pdbx_seq_one_letter_code
_entity_poly.pdbx_strand_id
1 'polypeptide(L)'
;MIEGNVVTVERKLFSVLNHEYTAKKDIVAMKRDMEEKKLARLKGVKTHSTFMFSKGFISRENLHDIDEKISNTELTIMGLDIESKNLEQLLKLSSPFLHTPFIIRNIFVTNEQYVNAGDDIMSVELLDNFYIDVKFDPVSITGNIRDKRIRYRSLVNSLMGTATVVKNIRASGESTQGEDTSGLRSITLLIDGDRNELSNLLDTAFEIIIDD
;
A
#
# COMPACT_ATOMS: atom_id res chain seq x y z
N MET A 1 -14.81 14.64 2.22
CA MET A 1 -13.88 14.56 3.39
C MET A 1 -13.45 15.97 3.74
N ILE A 2 -13.12 16.22 4.99
CA ILE A 2 -12.71 17.55 5.48
C ILE A 2 -11.31 17.40 6.09
N GLU A 3 -10.42 18.34 5.80
CA GLU A 3 -9.08 18.40 6.39
C GLU A 3 -9.14 18.50 7.92
N GLY A 4 -8.19 17.87 8.60
CA GLY A 4 -8.13 17.83 10.06
C GLY A 4 -9.07 16.81 10.73
N ASN A 5 -9.96 16.16 9.99
CA ASN A 5 -10.85 15.15 10.58
C ASN A 5 -10.12 13.82 10.81
N VAL A 6 -10.24 13.31 12.03
CA VAL A 6 -9.83 11.95 12.38
C VAL A 6 -10.89 10.96 11.86
N VAL A 7 -10.44 9.99 11.09
CA VAL A 7 -11.29 8.91 10.58
C VAL A 7 -10.94 7.62 11.32
N THR A 8 -11.83 7.17 12.17
CA THR A 8 -11.63 6.02 13.07
C THR A 8 -12.12 4.69 12.50
N VAL A 9 -12.79 4.72 11.36
CA VAL A 9 -13.35 3.54 10.69
C VAL A 9 -12.70 3.32 9.35
N GLU A 10 -12.68 2.08 8.90
CA GLU A 10 -12.25 1.70 7.56
C GLU A 10 -12.96 2.51 6.49
N ARG A 11 -12.21 3.18 5.63
CA ARG A 11 -12.79 4.06 4.63
C ARG A 11 -12.00 4.09 3.33
N LYS A 12 -12.75 4.21 2.23
CA LYS A 12 -12.22 4.57 0.92
C LYS A 12 -11.81 6.03 0.93
N LEU A 13 -10.56 6.32 0.55
CA LEU A 13 -10.03 7.68 0.53
C LEU A 13 -10.62 8.51 -0.60
N PHE A 14 -10.47 8.02 -1.81
CA PHE A 14 -10.96 8.66 -3.03
C PHE A 14 -11.25 7.61 -4.10
N SER A 15 -11.75 8.03 -5.23
CA SER A 15 -11.90 7.19 -6.42
C SER A 15 -11.51 7.98 -7.66
N VAL A 16 -10.54 7.48 -8.38
CA VAL A 16 -10.20 7.99 -9.71
C VAL A 16 -10.88 7.11 -10.76
N LEU A 17 -11.69 7.72 -11.61
CA LEU A 17 -12.31 7.03 -12.75
C LEU A 17 -11.28 6.88 -13.86
N ASN A 18 -10.88 5.67 -14.13
CA ASN A 18 -9.96 5.35 -15.23
C ASN A 18 -10.72 4.62 -16.34
N HIS A 19 -11.25 5.39 -17.28
CA HIS A 19 -12.02 4.86 -18.41
C HIS A 19 -11.18 3.95 -19.33
N GLU A 20 -9.90 4.24 -19.49
CA GLU A 20 -9.01 3.44 -20.34
C GLU A 20 -8.82 2.02 -19.75
N TYR A 21 -8.51 1.91 -18.46
CA TYR A 21 -8.33 0.59 -17.83
C TYR A 21 -9.64 -0.18 -17.74
N THR A 22 -10.76 0.52 -17.53
CA THR A 22 -12.09 -0.12 -17.56
C THR A 22 -12.39 -0.68 -18.94
N ALA A 23 -12.22 0.10 -20.00
CA ALA A 23 -12.43 -0.36 -21.36
C ALA A 23 -11.47 -1.51 -21.76
N LYS A 24 -10.19 -1.42 -21.36
CA LYS A 24 -9.24 -2.52 -21.58
C LYS A 24 -9.68 -3.81 -20.89
N LYS A 25 -10.17 -3.73 -19.65
CA LYS A 25 -10.67 -4.89 -18.91
C LYS A 25 -11.84 -5.56 -19.63
N ASP A 26 -12.78 -4.77 -20.15
CA ASP A 26 -13.92 -5.28 -20.90
C ASP A 26 -13.47 -5.97 -22.20
N ILE A 27 -12.50 -5.39 -22.92
CA ILE A 27 -11.92 -6.01 -24.12
C ILE A 27 -11.24 -7.33 -23.80
N VAL A 28 -10.47 -7.40 -22.71
CA VAL A 28 -9.81 -8.63 -22.26
C VAL A 28 -10.85 -9.70 -21.91
N ALA A 29 -11.92 -9.34 -21.21
CA ALA A 29 -13.01 -10.25 -20.88
C ALA A 29 -13.70 -10.80 -22.14
N MET A 30 -13.96 -9.96 -23.13
CA MET A 30 -14.53 -10.39 -24.42
C MET A 30 -13.60 -11.34 -25.18
N LYS A 31 -12.30 -11.03 -25.25
CA LYS A 31 -11.31 -11.91 -25.89
C LYS A 31 -11.24 -13.27 -25.21
N ARG A 32 -11.28 -13.28 -23.87
CA ARG A 32 -11.27 -14.50 -23.07
C ARG A 32 -12.48 -15.39 -23.36
N ASP A 33 -13.69 -14.81 -23.41
CA ASP A 33 -14.93 -15.52 -23.76
C ASP A 33 -14.84 -16.15 -25.19
N MET A 34 -14.27 -15.40 -26.12
CA MET A 34 -14.06 -15.93 -27.50
C MET A 34 -13.10 -17.13 -27.54
N GLU A 35 -11.98 -17.05 -26.80
CA GLU A 35 -11.02 -18.16 -26.74
C GLU A 35 -11.57 -19.37 -25.96
N GLU A 36 -12.39 -19.17 -24.91
CA GLU A 36 -13.10 -20.26 -24.23
C GLU A 36 -14.08 -21.00 -25.15
N LYS A 37 -14.84 -20.24 -25.96
CA LYS A 37 -15.73 -20.85 -26.98
C LYS A 37 -14.96 -21.60 -28.04
N LYS A 38 -13.80 -21.12 -28.44
CA LYS A 38 -12.90 -21.81 -29.38
C LYS A 38 -12.34 -23.08 -28.75
N LEU A 39 -11.90 -23.03 -27.49
CA LEU A 39 -11.42 -24.19 -26.75
C LEU A 39 -12.50 -25.26 -26.62
N ALA A 40 -13.74 -24.91 -26.32
CA ALA A 40 -14.86 -25.84 -26.23
C ALA A 40 -15.10 -26.55 -27.59
N ARG A 41 -15.04 -25.80 -28.70
CA ARG A 41 -15.14 -26.38 -30.04
C ARG A 41 -13.99 -27.33 -30.35
N LEU A 42 -12.75 -26.97 -30.05
CA LEU A 42 -11.57 -27.80 -30.24
C LEU A 42 -11.64 -29.10 -29.45
N LYS A 43 -12.10 -29.06 -28.19
CA LYS A 43 -12.32 -30.24 -27.33
C LYS A 43 -13.39 -31.16 -27.94
N GLY A 44 -14.47 -30.59 -28.50
CA GLY A 44 -15.46 -31.35 -29.25
C GLY A 44 -14.89 -32.05 -30.50
N VAL A 45 -14.08 -31.30 -31.28
CA VAL A 45 -13.37 -31.87 -32.45
C VAL A 45 -12.43 -32.99 -32.03
N LYS A 46 -11.65 -32.80 -30.92
CA LYS A 46 -10.76 -33.82 -30.40
C LYS A 46 -11.52 -35.11 -30.08
N THR A 47 -12.66 -35.02 -29.39
CA THR A 47 -13.48 -36.17 -29.05
C THR A 47 -13.91 -36.95 -30.30
N HIS A 48 -14.40 -36.25 -31.33
CA HIS A 48 -14.78 -36.84 -32.59
C HIS A 48 -13.57 -37.45 -33.33
N SER A 49 -12.46 -36.73 -33.42
CA SER A 49 -11.24 -37.20 -34.07
C SER A 49 -10.63 -38.40 -33.37
N THR A 50 -10.70 -38.49 -32.03
CA THR A 50 -10.26 -39.69 -31.30
C THR A 50 -11.08 -40.93 -31.67
N PHE A 51 -12.39 -40.76 -31.86
CA PHE A 51 -13.25 -41.85 -32.36
C PHE A 51 -12.86 -42.22 -33.79
N MET A 52 -12.63 -41.27 -34.71
CA MET A 52 -12.24 -41.56 -36.09
C MET A 52 -10.86 -42.23 -36.17
N PHE A 53 -9.91 -41.82 -35.31
CA PHE A 53 -8.60 -42.47 -35.19
C PHE A 53 -8.73 -43.95 -34.77
N SER A 54 -9.58 -44.24 -33.78
CA SER A 54 -9.82 -45.62 -33.35
C SER A 54 -10.39 -46.52 -34.44
N LYS A 55 -11.01 -45.92 -35.47
CA LYS A 55 -11.52 -46.60 -36.67
C LYS A 55 -10.53 -46.62 -37.84
N GLY A 56 -9.35 -45.99 -37.69
CA GLY A 56 -8.33 -45.93 -38.74
C GLY A 56 -8.56 -44.87 -39.84
N PHE A 57 -9.50 -43.91 -39.62
CA PHE A 57 -9.86 -42.92 -40.62
C PHE A 57 -8.96 -41.68 -40.63
N ILE A 58 -8.25 -41.44 -39.54
CA ILE A 58 -7.32 -40.30 -39.44
C ILE A 58 -5.96 -40.72 -38.87
N SER A 59 -4.92 -39.93 -39.15
CA SER A 59 -3.56 -40.20 -38.68
C SER A 59 -3.36 -39.74 -37.22
N ARG A 60 -2.29 -40.26 -36.61
CA ARG A 60 -1.84 -39.81 -35.27
C ARG A 60 -1.40 -38.36 -35.29
N GLU A 61 -0.82 -37.91 -36.40
CA GLU A 61 -0.41 -36.52 -36.61
C GLU A 61 -1.60 -35.56 -36.52
N ASN A 62 -2.73 -35.87 -37.16
CA ASN A 62 -3.95 -35.07 -37.06
C ASN A 62 -4.47 -34.92 -35.63
N LEU A 63 -4.33 -35.94 -34.79
CA LEU A 63 -4.67 -35.81 -33.36
C LEU A 63 -3.70 -34.91 -32.62
N HIS A 64 -2.41 -35.03 -32.94
CA HIS A 64 -1.37 -34.17 -32.34
C HIS A 64 -1.58 -32.69 -32.66
N ASP A 65 -1.92 -32.38 -33.91
CA ASP A 65 -2.25 -31.01 -34.33
C ASP A 65 -3.43 -30.41 -33.57
N ILE A 66 -4.44 -31.26 -33.27
CA ILE A 66 -5.59 -30.83 -32.46
C ILE A 66 -5.16 -30.55 -31.02
N ASP A 67 -4.32 -31.43 -30.46
CA ASP A 67 -3.81 -31.25 -29.08
C ASP A 67 -2.94 -30.00 -28.98
N GLU A 68 -2.11 -29.75 -29.94
CA GLU A 68 -1.32 -28.52 -30.01
C GLU A 68 -2.20 -27.25 -30.06
N LYS A 69 -3.24 -27.24 -30.89
CA LYS A 69 -4.21 -26.15 -30.97
C LYS A 69 -4.95 -25.95 -29.65
N ILE A 70 -5.31 -27.00 -28.95
CA ILE A 70 -5.92 -26.94 -27.61
C ILE A 70 -4.95 -26.29 -26.61
N SER A 71 -3.71 -26.81 -26.54
CA SER A 71 -2.69 -26.28 -25.63
C SER A 71 -2.39 -24.79 -25.89
N ASN A 72 -2.25 -24.40 -27.16
CA ASN A 72 -2.03 -23.01 -27.53
C ASN A 72 -3.21 -22.09 -27.14
N THR A 73 -4.45 -22.59 -27.28
CA THR A 73 -5.65 -21.86 -26.88
C THR A 73 -5.72 -21.73 -25.33
N GLU A 74 -5.38 -22.80 -24.60
CA GLU A 74 -5.31 -22.77 -23.13
C GLU A 74 -4.25 -21.79 -22.64
N LEU A 75 -3.06 -21.75 -23.25
CA LEU A 75 -2.04 -20.75 -22.94
C LEU A 75 -2.50 -19.33 -23.21
N THR A 76 -3.24 -19.10 -24.30
CA THR A 76 -3.82 -17.78 -24.61
C THR A 76 -4.81 -17.35 -23.53
N ILE A 77 -5.68 -18.24 -23.09
CA ILE A 77 -6.64 -17.96 -21.99
C ILE A 77 -5.89 -17.60 -20.70
N MET A 78 -4.84 -18.36 -20.34
CA MET A 78 -4.02 -18.07 -19.17
C MET A 78 -3.36 -16.68 -19.27
N GLY A 79 -2.88 -16.29 -20.44
CA GLY A 79 -2.34 -14.94 -20.68
C GLY A 79 -3.37 -13.84 -20.44
N LEU A 80 -4.61 -14.05 -20.95
CA LEU A 80 -5.71 -13.10 -20.74
C LEU A 80 -6.16 -13.04 -19.28
N ASP A 81 -6.11 -14.14 -18.54
CA ASP A 81 -6.39 -14.17 -17.09
C ASP A 81 -5.36 -13.35 -16.30
N ILE A 82 -4.09 -13.43 -16.67
CA ILE A 82 -3.02 -12.62 -16.06
C ILE A 82 -3.24 -11.14 -16.35
N GLU A 83 -3.53 -10.80 -17.61
CA GLU A 83 -3.80 -9.42 -18.01
C GLU A 83 -5.01 -8.84 -17.27
N SER A 84 -6.10 -9.61 -17.14
CA SER A 84 -7.30 -9.22 -16.38
C SER A 84 -6.97 -8.93 -14.91
N LYS A 85 -6.19 -9.80 -14.26
CA LYS A 85 -5.76 -9.60 -12.86
C LYS A 85 -4.90 -8.34 -12.70
N ASN A 86 -4.00 -8.08 -13.64
CA ASN A 86 -3.16 -6.87 -13.61
C ASN A 86 -4.03 -5.60 -13.72
N LEU A 87 -4.99 -5.58 -14.65
CA LEU A 87 -5.95 -4.48 -14.78
C LEU A 87 -6.80 -4.29 -13.53
N GLU A 88 -7.23 -5.37 -12.90
CA GLU A 88 -7.96 -5.31 -11.61
C GLU A 88 -7.12 -4.70 -10.49
N GLN A 89 -5.84 -5.03 -10.41
CA GLN A 89 -4.93 -4.43 -9.43
C GLN A 89 -4.75 -2.93 -9.69
N LEU A 90 -4.57 -2.51 -10.95
CA LEU A 90 -4.46 -1.10 -11.32
C LEU A 90 -5.74 -0.32 -10.98
N LEU A 91 -6.91 -0.90 -11.23
CA LEU A 91 -8.20 -0.31 -10.87
C LEU A 91 -8.41 -0.22 -9.35
N LYS A 92 -7.89 -1.19 -8.57
CA LYS A 92 -7.90 -1.11 -7.10
C LYS A 92 -7.04 0.04 -6.59
N LEU A 93 -5.88 0.28 -7.18
CA LEU A 93 -5.01 1.42 -6.83
C LEU A 93 -5.68 2.77 -7.12
N SER A 94 -6.59 2.82 -8.09
CA SER A 94 -7.40 4.02 -8.37
C SER A 94 -8.47 4.32 -7.30
N SER A 95 -8.60 3.48 -6.29
CA SER A 95 -9.58 3.63 -5.20
C SER A 95 -9.00 3.07 -3.91
N PRO A 96 -7.96 3.70 -3.34
CA PRO A 96 -7.29 3.22 -2.16
C PRO A 96 -8.22 3.20 -0.95
N PHE A 97 -8.06 2.17 -0.14
CA PHE A 97 -8.83 1.93 1.07
C PHE A 97 -7.87 1.77 2.26
N LEU A 98 -8.14 2.47 3.36
CA LEU A 98 -7.37 2.34 4.59
C LEU A 98 -8.19 1.61 5.64
N HIS A 99 -7.52 0.66 6.31
CA HIS A 99 -8.07 -0.14 7.41
C HIS A 99 -7.71 0.41 8.80
N THR A 100 -6.65 1.22 8.85
CA THR A 100 -6.19 1.87 10.08
C THR A 100 -6.81 3.25 10.24
N PRO A 101 -7.06 3.73 11.46
CA PRO A 101 -7.43 5.12 11.71
C PRO A 101 -6.41 6.07 11.13
N PHE A 102 -6.87 7.19 10.60
CA PHE A 102 -6.01 8.21 9.98
C PHE A 102 -6.59 9.61 10.13
N ILE A 103 -5.74 10.60 9.97
CA ILE A 103 -6.14 12.01 9.87
C ILE A 103 -5.83 12.52 8.46
N ILE A 104 -6.73 13.31 7.90
CA ILE A 104 -6.52 13.95 6.60
C ILE A 104 -5.77 15.25 6.85
N ARG A 105 -4.53 15.34 6.36
CA ARG A 105 -3.70 16.54 6.50
C ARG A 105 -4.02 17.56 5.42
N ASN A 106 -3.99 17.17 4.17
CA ASN A 106 -4.26 18.07 3.05
C ASN A 106 -5.08 17.36 1.97
N ILE A 107 -5.91 18.12 1.27
CA ILE A 107 -6.61 17.70 0.06
C ILE A 107 -6.18 18.64 -1.06
N PHE A 108 -5.46 18.13 -2.06
CA PHE A 108 -4.86 18.92 -3.14
C PHE A 108 -5.77 19.07 -4.35
N VAL A 109 -6.85 18.29 -4.42
CA VAL A 109 -7.75 18.24 -5.57
C VAL A 109 -9.20 18.48 -5.14
N THR A 110 -10.00 19.01 -6.05
CA THR A 110 -11.44 19.16 -5.88
C THR A 110 -12.19 17.94 -6.43
N ASN A 111 -13.47 17.80 -6.05
CA ASN A 111 -14.31 16.76 -6.61
C ASN A 111 -14.44 16.92 -8.13
N GLU A 112 -14.45 15.81 -8.87
CA GLU A 112 -14.54 15.75 -10.34
C GLU A 112 -13.40 16.45 -11.10
N GLN A 113 -12.30 16.73 -10.42
CA GLN A 113 -11.10 17.27 -11.05
C GLN A 113 -10.37 16.20 -11.85
N TYR A 114 -9.88 16.57 -13.03
CA TYR A 114 -8.96 15.73 -13.80
C TYR A 114 -7.59 15.68 -13.11
N VAL A 115 -7.01 14.49 -12.98
CA VAL A 115 -5.69 14.27 -12.40
C VAL A 115 -4.83 13.40 -13.33
N ASN A 116 -3.53 13.67 -13.35
CA ASN A 116 -2.56 12.88 -14.10
C ASN A 116 -1.92 11.81 -13.19
N ALA A 117 -1.25 10.86 -13.81
CA ALA A 117 -0.43 9.91 -13.07
C ALA A 117 0.74 10.64 -12.40
N GLY A 118 0.85 10.51 -11.07
CA GLY A 118 1.87 11.18 -10.26
C GLY A 118 1.39 12.44 -9.55
N ASP A 119 0.18 12.93 -9.83
CA ASP A 119 -0.39 14.05 -9.10
C ASP A 119 -0.76 13.64 -7.66
N ASP A 120 -0.43 14.52 -6.70
CA ASP A 120 -0.84 14.36 -5.30
C ASP A 120 -2.34 14.67 -5.17
N ILE A 121 -3.11 13.72 -4.65
CA ILE A 121 -4.55 13.87 -4.44
C ILE A 121 -4.83 14.33 -3.01
N MET A 122 -4.25 13.67 -2.03
CA MET A 122 -4.34 14.02 -0.61
C MET A 122 -3.16 13.49 0.18
N SER A 123 -2.86 14.09 1.31
CA SER A 123 -1.98 13.54 2.31
C SER A 123 -2.77 13.09 3.54
N VAL A 124 -2.43 11.89 4.03
CA VAL A 124 -3.03 11.31 5.23
C VAL A 124 -1.92 10.86 6.18
N GLU A 125 -2.19 10.95 7.46
CA GLU A 125 -1.32 10.46 8.51
C GLU A 125 -2.01 9.30 9.23
N LEU A 126 -1.32 8.15 9.29
CA LEU A 126 -1.83 6.96 9.94
C LEU A 126 -1.68 7.09 11.46
N LEU A 127 -2.72 6.72 12.19
CA LEU A 127 -2.76 6.79 13.65
C LEU A 127 -2.54 5.39 14.27
N ASP A 128 -1.58 4.64 13.76
CA ASP A 128 -1.25 3.32 14.28
C ASP A 128 -0.12 3.35 15.32
N ASN A 129 0.85 4.24 15.13
CA ASN A 129 1.97 4.46 16.03
C ASN A 129 2.27 5.95 16.18
N PHE A 130 2.65 6.36 17.37
CA PHE A 130 2.98 7.75 17.67
C PHE A 130 4.46 7.86 18.04
N TYR A 131 5.13 8.86 17.46
CA TYR A 131 6.55 9.06 17.62
C TYR A 131 6.85 10.47 18.11
N ILE A 132 7.90 10.59 18.91
CA ILE A 132 8.47 11.87 19.34
C ILE A 132 9.92 11.91 18.89
N ASP A 133 10.30 12.92 18.13
CA ASP A 133 11.69 13.18 17.78
C ASP A 133 12.33 14.12 18.82
N VAL A 134 13.39 13.65 19.45
CA VAL A 134 14.10 14.37 20.52
C VAL A 134 15.54 14.61 20.11
N LYS A 135 15.98 15.86 20.27
CA LYS A 135 17.40 16.22 20.20
C LYS A 135 17.96 16.35 21.61
N PHE A 136 19.08 15.72 21.87
CA PHE A 136 19.73 15.73 23.17
C PHE A 136 21.25 15.82 23.06
N ASP A 137 21.89 16.37 24.10
CA ASP A 137 23.34 16.33 24.22
C ASP A 137 23.77 14.96 24.77
N PRO A 138 24.57 14.18 24.01
CA PRO A 138 25.04 12.88 24.46
C PRO A 138 25.93 12.93 25.70
N VAL A 139 26.51 14.08 26.02
CA VAL A 139 27.35 14.27 27.23
C VAL A 139 26.48 14.34 28.50
N SER A 140 25.24 14.78 28.37
CA SER A 140 24.30 14.90 29.49
C SER A 140 23.69 13.56 29.93
N ILE A 141 23.88 12.48 29.14
CA ILE A 141 23.31 11.16 29.43
C ILE A 141 24.43 10.14 29.68
N THR A 142 24.43 9.59 30.89
CA THR A 142 25.40 8.57 31.26
C THR A 142 25.00 7.19 30.71
N GLY A 143 25.86 6.56 29.91
CA GLY A 143 25.62 5.23 29.34
C GLY A 143 24.82 5.24 28.06
N ASN A 144 24.19 4.10 27.71
CA ASN A 144 23.44 3.93 26.48
C ASN A 144 21.97 4.30 26.70
N ILE A 145 21.46 5.25 25.96
CA ILE A 145 20.08 5.73 26.07
C ILE A 145 19.03 4.62 25.83
N ARG A 146 19.37 3.55 25.12
CA ARG A 146 18.48 2.41 24.89
C ARG A 146 18.21 1.58 26.16
N ASP A 147 19.12 1.66 27.12
CA ASP A 147 19.05 0.90 28.37
C ASP A 147 18.38 1.71 29.48
N LYS A 148 18.04 2.97 29.19
CA LYS A 148 17.38 3.88 30.12
C LYS A 148 15.86 3.74 30.06
N ARG A 149 15.21 3.99 31.19
CA ARG A 149 13.75 4.13 31.26
C ARG A 149 13.36 5.52 30.79
N ILE A 150 12.62 5.59 29.69
CA ILE A 150 12.18 6.87 29.13
C ILE A 150 10.69 7.02 29.36
N ARG A 151 10.29 8.16 29.91
CA ARG A 151 8.91 8.56 30.12
C ARG A 151 8.65 9.86 29.39
N TYR A 152 7.41 10.06 28.95
CA TYR A 152 6.97 11.31 28.40
C TYR A 152 5.86 11.91 29.24
N ARG A 153 5.73 13.23 29.21
CA ARG A 153 4.61 13.99 29.77
C ARG A 153 4.17 15.02 28.76
N SER A 154 2.89 15.03 28.39
CA SER A 154 2.31 16.08 27.55
C SER A 154 2.24 17.37 28.33
N LEU A 155 2.66 18.48 27.70
CA LEU A 155 2.56 19.83 28.31
C LEU A 155 1.16 20.43 28.17
N VAL A 156 0.26 19.81 27.39
CA VAL A 156 -1.10 20.30 27.17
C VAL A 156 -2.08 19.76 28.20
N ASN A 157 -2.08 18.45 28.45
CA ASN A 157 -3.07 17.80 29.30
C ASN A 157 -2.46 16.95 30.41
N SER A 158 -1.15 17.02 30.62
CA SER A 158 -0.40 16.26 31.64
C SER A 158 -0.48 14.73 31.48
N LEU A 159 -0.91 14.22 30.33
CA LEU A 159 -0.85 12.80 30.00
C LEU A 159 0.59 12.31 30.13
N MET A 160 0.79 11.18 30.81
CA MET A 160 2.11 10.59 31.01
C MET A 160 2.11 9.15 30.52
N GLY A 161 3.25 8.71 30.00
CA GLY A 161 3.42 7.33 29.57
C GLY A 161 4.89 6.96 29.42
N THR A 162 5.14 5.78 28.90
CA THR A 162 6.47 5.25 28.62
C THR A 162 6.82 5.41 27.13
N ALA A 163 8.10 5.51 26.86
CA ALA A 163 8.62 5.61 25.50
C ALA A 163 9.80 4.67 25.30
N THR A 164 9.93 4.14 24.09
CA THR A 164 11.03 3.25 23.69
C THR A 164 11.80 3.84 22.51
N VAL A 165 13.13 3.68 22.52
CA VAL A 165 13.98 4.18 21.42
C VAL A 165 13.85 3.25 20.23
N VAL A 166 13.30 3.77 19.12
CA VAL A 166 13.18 3.03 17.86
C VAL A 166 14.38 3.32 16.96
N LYS A 167 14.76 4.59 16.85
CA LYS A 167 15.83 5.04 15.96
C LYS A 167 16.76 5.99 16.70
N ASN A 168 18.06 5.79 16.52
CA ASN A 168 19.10 6.66 17.04
C ASN A 168 19.97 7.10 15.86
N ILE A 169 19.88 8.38 15.49
CA ILE A 169 20.65 8.97 14.40
C ILE A 169 21.70 9.87 15.03
N ARG A 170 22.97 9.67 14.63
CA ARG A 170 23.99 10.69 14.89
C ARG A 170 23.63 11.91 14.05
N ALA A 171 23.54 13.09 14.65
CA ALA A 171 23.44 14.31 13.89
C ALA A 171 24.69 14.43 13.03
N SER A 172 24.60 14.09 11.74
CA SER A 172 25.60 14.48 10.77
C SER A 172 25.43 15.97 10.54
N GLY A 173 26.54 16.71 10.58
CA GLY A 173 26.55 18.17 10.48
C GLY A 173 26.20 18.73 9.11
N GLU A 174 25.05 18.36 8.52
CA GLU A 174 24.43 19.09 7.43
C GLU A 174 23.46 20.11 8.01
N SER A 175 24.00 21.25 8.34
CA SER A 175 23.25 22.43 8.75
C SER A 175 22.51 23.04 7.55
N THR A 176 21.21 22.90 7.50
CA THR A 176 20.37 23.88 6.85
C THR A 176 20.27 25.09 7.75
N GLN A 177 21.06 26.14 7.38
CA GLN A 177 21.01 27.50 7.89
C GLN A 177 20.71 27.72 9.39
N GLY A 178 21.75 27.98 10.16
CA GLY A 178 21.71 28.95 11.26
C GLY A 178 21.68 28.44 12.69
N GLU A 179 21.54 27.15 12.97
CA GLU A 179 21.69 26.61 14.33
C GLU A 179 22.91 25.69 14.39
N ASP A 180 23.85 26.05 15.27
CA ASP A 180 25.02 25.22 15.57
C ASP A 180 24.56 23.99 16.36
N THR A 181 24.12 22.93 15.64
CA THR A 181 23.72 21.65 16.23
C THR A 181 24.89 20.66 16.33
N SER A 182 26.13 21.15 16.23
CA SER A 182 27.33 20.37 16.35
C SER A 182 27.41 19.74 17.74
N GLY A 183 27.25 18.42 17.81
CA GLY A 183 27.30 17.65 19.05
C GLY A 183 25.98 17.05 19.53
N LEU A 184 24.82 17.56 19.11
CA LEU A 184 23.54 16.97 19.46
C LEU A 184 23.26 15.66 18.71
N ARG A 185 22.56 14.74 19.36
CA ARG A 185 22.03 13.51 18.73
C ARG A 185 20.52 13.59 18.63
N SER A 186 19.98 13.01 17.57
CA SER A 186 18.53 12.86 17.41
C SER A 186 18.13 11.41 17.67
N ILE A 187 17.06 11.22 18.44
CA ILE A 187 16.42 9.93 18.65
C ILE A 187 14.95 10.04 18.33
N THR A 188 14.40 8.95 17.79
CA THR A 188 12.98 8.78 17.61
C THR A 188 12.47 7.82 18.68
N LEU A 189 11.53 8.29 19.48
CA LEU A 189 10.88 7.54 20.55
C LEU A 189 9.49 7.10 20.07
N LEU A 190 9.20 5.81 20.19
CA LEU A 190 7.85 5.29 20.08
C LEU A 190 7.19 5.47 21.45
N ILE A 191 6.05 6.15 21.51
CA ILE A 191 5.30 6.36 22.74
C ILE A 191 4.18 5.34 22.87
N ASP A 192 3.97 4.86 24.09
CA ASP A 192 2.90 3.94 24.44
C ASP A 192 1.79 4.69 25.18
N GLY A 193 0.54 4.50 24.76
CA GLY A 193 -0.61 5.17 25.35
C GLY A 193 -1.90 4.92 24.59
N ASP A 194 -3.00 5.46 25.12
CA ASP A 194 -4.30 5.37 24.44
C ASP A 194 -4.28 6.16 23.12
N ARG A 195 -4.68 5.49 22.02
CA ARG A 195 -4.66 6.08 20.67
C ARG A 195 -5.52 7.33 20.54
N ASN A 196 -6.67 7.34 21.18
CA ASN A 196 -7.59 8.48 21.09
C ASN A 196 -7.01 9.70 21.82
N GLU A 197 -6.37 9.48 22.98
CA GLU A 197 -5.71 10.55 23.72
C GLU A 197 -4.49 11.09 22.97
N LEU A 198 -3.65 10.18 22.43
CA LEU A 198 -2.46 10.56 21.68
C LEU A 198 -2.80 11.26 20.35
N SER A 199 -3.87 10.85 19.66
CA SER A 199 -4.31 11.51 18.42
C SER A 199 -4.70 12.98 18.61
N ASN A 200 -5.19 13.34 19.80
CA ASN A 200 -5.51 14.72 20.15
C ASN A 200 -4.28 15.57 20.52
N LEU A 201 -3.12 14.93 20.66
CA LEU A 201 -1.85 15.56 21.04
C LEU A 201 -0.86 15.64 19.86
N LEU A 202 -1.32 15.35 18.65
CA LEU A 202 -0.48 15.53 17.45
C LEU A 202 -0.01 16.98 17.35
N ASP A 203 1.26 17.15 16.95
CA ASP A 203 1.92 18.45 16.80
C ASP A 203 1.98 19.31 18.10
N THR A 204 1.85 18.68 19.27
CA THR A 204 1.99 19.34 20.57
C THR A 204 3.36 19.07 21.20
N ALA A 205 3.70 19.83 22.24
CA ALA A 205 4.96 19.69 22.94
C ALA A 205 4.89 18.67 24.09
N PHE A 206 5.98 17.91 24.23
CA PHE A 206 6.16 16.92 25.28
C PHE A 206 7.44 17.17 26.07
N GLU A 207 7.40 16.90 27.35
CA GLU A 207 8.57 16.78 28.21
C GLU A 207 9.03 15.32 28.23
N ILE A 208 10.32 15.08 27.96
CA ILE A 208 10.91 13.75 27.99
C ILE A 208 11.75 13.62 29.28
N ILE A 209 11.46 12.60 30.04
CA ILE A 209 12.13 12.28 31.30
C ILE A 209 12.91 10.98 31.12
N ILE A 210 14.22 11.06 31.29
CA ILE A 210 15.13 9.91 31.15
C ILE A 210 15.61 9.59 32.55
N ASP A 211 15.22 8.43 33.06
CA ASP A 211 15.63 7.93 34.38
C ASP A 211 16.91 7.09 34.23
N ASP A 212 17.78 7.17 35.21
CA ASP A 212 19.01 6.37 35.29
C ASP A 212 18.76 4.88 35.58
#